data_c86915c046e0e0dab1707a1099e7793b
#
_entry.id   c86915c046e0e0dab1707a1099e7793b
#
_cell.length_a   1.000
_cell.length_b   1.000
_cell.length_c   1.000
_cell.angle_alpha   90.00
_cell.angle_beta   90.00
_cell.angle_gamma   90.00
#
_symmetry.space_group_name_H-M   'P 1'
#
loop_
_entity.id
_entity.type
_entity.pdbx_description
1 polymer ?
#
loop_
_entity_poly.entity_id
_entity_poly.type
_entity_poly.pdbx_seq_one_letter_code
_entity_poly.pdbx_strand_id
1 'polypeptide(L)'
;MGTAVARDSGPGNVLLGFGFITQAGVSIGLAKEVAVEFSNWGTELSTLSIGVVVLNQILGPPALKWVINRIGESHTHATANPNFRGQHNVIIFGIEGESLALARQLEAHQWKVTLVGRHMGNLGGNAVVETPHIEFMPEITEVALSRLDVEEAESVVLMLSDEENLAICEIIYEQFGVENVIVRLNERHNFEEFHQLGALVVEPATAMVSLLDQFVRSPFAASLLLGMDPDEEFMELEMNNPDLSGIAIREIHFPHDVLILSISRQGDRIISDGSTRLRLGDHVALVGTPDSLAEVEVRFAA
;
A
#
# COMPACT_ATOMS: atom_id res chain seq x y z
N MET A 1 29.93 4.60 -20.59
CA MET A 1 30.90 5.65 -20.20
C MET A 1 30.32 6.66 -19.19
N GLY A 2 29.05 6.99 -19.24
CA GLY A 2 28.45 7.97 -18.32
C GLY A 2 28.44 7.55 -16.82
N THR A 3 28.30 6.28 -16.51
CA THR A 3 28.29 5.75 -15.14
C THR A 3 29.66 5.70 -14.46
N ALA A 4 30.75 5.77 -15.24
CA ALA A 4 32.11 5.82 -14.70
C ALA A 4 32.50 7.22 -14.16
N VAL A 5 31.70 8.24 -14.43
CA VAL A 5 31.92 9.63 -14.00
C VAL A 5 31.13 9.94 -12.72
N ALA A 6 30.06 9.21 -12.44
CA ALA A 6 29.35 9.29 -11.16
C ALA A 6 30.21 8.60 -10.07
N ARG A 7 30.62 9.35 -9.07
CA ARG A 7 31.52 8.96 -7.98
C ARG A 7 30.88 7.98 -6.98
N ASP A 8 29.99 7.12 -7.43
CA ASP A 8 29.35 6.13 -6.60
C ASP A 8 29.98 4.75 -6.90
N SER A 9 30.65 4.17 -5.92
CA SER A 9 31.58 3.05 -6.07
C SER A 9 30.98 1.67 -5.79
N GLY A 10 29.66 1.50 -5.98
CA GLY A 10 29.00 0.20 -5.82
C GLY A 10 29.16 -0.71 -7.06
N PRO A 11 29.19 -2.05 -6.89
CA PRO A 11 29.31 -3.02 -8.00
C PRO A 11 28.12 -2.94 -8.99
N GLY A 12 26.99 -2.35 -8.61
CA GLY A 12 25.81 -2.10 -9.46
C GLY A 12 26.04 -1.09 -10.59
N ASN A 13 26.96 -0.14 -10.40
CA ASN A 13 27.16 0.98 -11.31
C ASN A 13 27.72 0.59 -12.71
N VAL A 14 28.46 -0.50 -12.79
CA VAL A 14 28.96 -1.01 -14.06
C VAL A 14 27.87 -1.72 -14.85
N LEU A 15 26.98 -2.43 -14.15
CA LEU A 15 25.84 -3.15 -14.72
C LEU A 15 24.79 -2.18 -15.26
N LEU A 16 24.53 -1.06 -14.57
CA LEU A 16 23.62 0.01 -15.05
C LEU A 16 24.02 0.55 -16.42
N GLY A 17 25.32 0.60 -16.74
CA GLY A 17 25.82 1.00 -18.06
C GLY A 17 25.27 0.16 -19.22
N PHE A 18 24.98 -1.11 -18.99
CA PHE A 18 24.37 -1.99 -19.99
C PHE A 18 22.86 -1.72 -20.19
N GLY A 19 22.18 -1.17 -19.20
CA GLY A 19 20.76 -0.79 -19.30
C GLY A 19 20.53 0.44 -20.20
N PHE A 20 21.55 1.31 -20.37
CA PHE A 20 21.45 2.54 -21.18
C PHE A 20 21.89 2.38 -22.63
N ILE A 21 21.88 1.17 -23.18
CA ILE A 21 22.26 0.90 -24.58
C ILE A 21 21.21 1.42 -25.57
N THR A 22 19.99 1.67 -25.13
CA THR A 22 18.89 2.16 -25.98
C THR A 22 19.06 3.62 -26.36
N GLN A 23 19.62 3.87 -27.54
CA GLN A 23 19.68 5.21 -28.15
C GLN A 23 19.07 5.13 -29.57
N ALA A 24 17.92 5.75 -29.78
CA ALA A 24 17.24 5.62 -31.06
C ALA A 24 16.97 6.94 -31.79
N GLY A 25 16.38 7.93 -31.14
CA GLY A 25 15.83 9.10 -31.83
C GLY A 25 16.89 10.00 -32.47
N VAL A 26 17.91 10.43 -31.73
CA VAL A 26 18.95 11.33 -32.19
C VAL A 26 19.87 10.65 -33.22
N SER A 27 20.19 9.37 -33.00
CA SER A 27 21.06 8.60 -33.91
C SER A 27 20.46 8.43 -35.30
N ILE A 28 19.13 8.21 -35.41
CA ILE A 28 18.43 8.10 -36.69
C ILE A 28 18.39 9.46 -37.42
N GLY A 29 18.18 10.55 -36.68
CA GLY A 29 18.19 11.90 -37.23
C GLY A 29 19.54 12.26 -37.86
N LEU A 30 20.62 12.06 -37.07
CA LEU A 30 21.99 12.29 -37.53
C LEU A 30 22.38 11.37 -38.70
N ALA A 31 22.00 10.12 -38.70
CA ALA A 31 22.27 9.19 -39.80
C ALA A 31 21.62 9.63 -41.10
N LYS A 32 20.42 10.22 -41.06
CA LYS A 32 19.76 10.79 -42.24
C LYS A 32 20.45 12.04 -42.77
N GLU A 33 20.87 12.95 -41.88
CA GLU A 33 21.62 14.16 -42.29
C GLU A 33 22.95 13.80 -42.92
N VAL A 34 23.71 12.86 -42.35
CA VAL A 34 24.97 12.38 -42.94
C VAL A 34 24.75 11.73 -44.31
N ALA A 35 23.64 11.00 -44.51
CA ALA A 35 23.32 10.43 -45.81
C ALA A 35 23.07 11.48 -46.92
N VAL A 36 22.51 12.64 -46.53
CA VAL A 36 22.24 13.74 -47.46
C VAL A 36 23.50 14.56 -47.74
N GLU A 37 24.31 14.84 -46.72
CA GLU A 37 25.49 15.73 -46.83
C GLU A 37 26.68 15.03 -47.54
N PHE A 38 26.85 13.72 -47.33
CA PHE A 38 27.99 12.96 -47.85
C PHE A 38 27.53 11.86 -48.82
N SER A 39 27.29 12.24 -50.09
CA SER A 39 26.74 11.37 -51.12
C SER A 39 27.60 10.14 -51.47
N ASN A 40 28.91 10.15 -51.19
CA ASN A 40 29.82 9.06 -51.57
C ASN A 40 29.81 7.87 -50.58
N TRP A 41 29.57 8.13 -49.28
CA TRP A 41 29.64 7.10 -48.22
C TRP A 41 28.55 7.27 -47.14
N GLY A 42 27.83 8.37 -47.15
CA GLY A 42 26.82 8.68 -46.11
C GLY A 42 25.65 7.71 -46.09
N THR A 43 25.26 7.18 -47.27
CA THR A 43 24.18 6.18 -47.37
C THR A 43 24.56 4.85 -46.70
N GLU A 44 25.81 4.42 -46.89
CA GLU A 44 26.31 3.18 -46.28
C GLU A 44 26.40 3.34 -44.74
N LEU A 45 26.93 4.47 -44.26
CA LEU A 45 27.01 4.78 -42.84
C LEU A 45 25.61 4.89 -42.20
N SER A 46 24.67 5.53 -42.89
CA SER A 46 23.29 5.66 -42.45
C SER A 46 22.62 4.29 -42.28
N THR A 47 22.80 3.41 -43.27
CA THR A 47 22.25 2.04 -43.22
C THR A 47 22.85 1.22 -42.08
N LEU A 48 24.17 1.33 -41.86
CA LEU A 48 24.85 0.69 -40.75
C LEU A 48 24.38 1.22 -39.38
N SER A 49 24.24 2.52 -39.26
CA SER A 49 23.76 3.18 -38.04
C SER A 49 22.33 2.79 -37.70
N ILE A 50 21.43 2.74 -38.69
CA ILE A 50 20.05 2.27 -38.51
C ILE A 50 20.02 0.79 -38.07
N GLY A 51 20.87 -0.05 -38.67
CA GLY A 51 21.01 -1.46 -38.28
C GLY A 51 21.43 -1.61 -36.80
N VAL A 52 22.41 -0.84 -36.36
CA VAL A 52 22.85 -0.81 -34.95
C VAL A 52 21.72 -0.34 -34.01
N VAL A 53 20.98 0.70 -34.41
CA VAL A 53 19.85 1.22 -33.63
C VAL A 53 18.75 0.15 -33.48
N VAL A 54 18.43 -0.56 -34.57
CA VAL A 54 17.42 -1.64 -34.53
C VAL A 54 17.87 -2.77 -33.58
N LEU A 55 19.13 -3.18 -33.67
CA LEU A 55 19.69 -4.18 -32.75
C LEU A 55 19.63 -3.72 -31.29
N ASN A 56 20.00 -2.48 -31.03
CA ASN A 56 19.93 -1.92 -29.68
C ASN A 56 18.49 -1.82 -29.15
N GLN A 57 17.52 -1.57 -30.02
CA GLN A 57 16.09 -1.55 -29.64
C GLN A 57 15.56 -2.96 -29.27
N ILE A 58 16.05 -3.99 -29.94
CA ILE A 58 15.66 -5.38 -29.65
C ILE A 58 16.34 -5.89 -28.37
N LEU A 59 17.64 -5.59 -28.22
CA LEU A 59 18.45 -6.11 -27.10
C LEU A 59 18.37 -5.24 -25.84
N GLY A 60 18.09 -3.95 -25.98
CA GLY A 60 18.08 -2.99 -24.87
C GLY A 60 17.05 -3.31 -23.78
N PRO A 61 15.76 -3.45 -24.10
CA PRO A 61 14.75 -3.75 -23.08
C PRO A 61 15.00 -5.04 -22.30
N PRO A 62 15.33 -6.17 -22.93
CA PRO A 62 15.71 -7.39 -22.20
C PRO A 62 16.96 -7.20 -21.34
N ALA A 63 17.97 -6.49 -21.85
CA ALA A 63 19.19 -6.23 -21.11
C ALA A 63 18.93 -5.34 -19.90
N LEU A 64 18.11 -4.28 -20.03
CA LEU A 64 17.69 -3.43 -18.93
C LEU A 64 16.93 -4.23 -17.86
N LYS A 65 15.95 -5.03 -18.28
CA LYS A 65 15.20 -5.90 -17.37
C LYS A 65 16.11 -6.88 -16.62
N TRP A 66 17.07 -7.48 -17.32
CA TRP A 66 18.04 -8.39 -16.69
C TRP A 66 18.93 -7.67 -15.68
N VAL A 67 19.37 -6.44 -16.00
CA VAL A 67 20.19 -5.62 -15.10
C VAL A 67 19.40 -5.25 -13.85
N ILE A 68 18.18 -4.75 -13.99
CA ILE A 68 17.30 -4.36 -12.87
C ILE A 68 17.04 -5.56 -11.97
N ASN A 69 16.72 -6.73 -12.54
CA ASN A 69 16.56 -7.98 -11.77
C ASN A 69 17.85 -8.41 -11.06
N ARG A 70 19.02 -8.16 -11.66
CA ARG A 70 20.31 -8.56 -11.08
C ARG A 70 20.77 -7.65 -9.94
N ILE A 71 20.36 -6.38 -9.97
CA ILE A 71 20.66 -5.39 -8.93
C ILE A 71 19.68 -5.50 -7.77
N GLY A 72 18.56 -6.22 -7.94
CA GLY A 72 17.51 -6.36 -6.91
C GLY A 72 16.52 -5.19 -6.89
N GLU A 73 16.56 -4.31 -7.89
CA GLU A 73 15.62 -3.17 -8.00
C GLU A 73 14.35 -3.51 -8.82
N SER A 74 14.15 -4.78 -9.16
CA SER A 74 12.97 -5.22 -9.91
C SER A 74 11.89 -5.72 -8.96
N HIS A 75 11.16 -4.82 -8.36
CA HIS A 75 9.93 -5.16 -7.65
C HIS A 75 8.77 -5.25 -8.65
N THR A 76 8.43 -6.47 -9.07
CA THR A 76 7.22 -6.71 -9.85
C THR A 76 6.05 -6.83 -8.89
N HIS A 77 5.18 -5.85 -8.89
CA HIS A 77 3.96 -5.88 -8.08
C HIS A 77 3.06 -7.04 -8.50
N ALA A 78 2.72 -7.93 -7.58
CA ALA A 78 1.71 -8.95 -7.80
C ALA A 78 0.33 -8.26 -7.99
N THR A 79 -0.47 -8.81 -8.89
CA THR A 79 -1.83 -8.27 -9.09
C THR A 79 -2.72 -8.74 -7.94
N ALA A 80 -3.46 -7.84 -7.32
CA ALA A 80 -4.44 -8.18 -6.28
C ALA A 80 -5.38 -9.31 -6.74
N ASN A 81 -5.75 -10.19 -5.81
CA ASN A 81 -6.58 -11.34 -6.10
C ASN A 81 -7.97 -10.91 -6.59
N PRO A 82 -8.37 -11.14 -7.84
CA PRO A 82 -9.66 -10.70 -8.38
C PRO A 82 -10.87 -11.44 -7.75
N ASN A 83 -10.62 -12.49 -6.95
CA ASN A 83 -11.65 -13.26 -6.23
C ASN A 83 -11.78 -12.84 -4.76
N PHE A 84 -11.11 -11.78 -4.35
CA PHE A 84 -11.24 -11.24 -3.01
C PHE A 84 -12.70 -10.88 -2.70
N ARG A 85 -13.27 -11.48 -1.67
CA ARG A 85 -14.71 -11.37 -1.32
C ARG A 85 -14.97 -10.46 -0.13
N GLY A 86 -14.07 -9.49 0.17
CA GLY A 86 -14.32 -8.52 1.26
C GLY A 86 -14.65 -9.19 2.60
N GLN A 87 -13.97 -10.29 2.94
CA GLN A 87 -14.03 -10.84 4.29
C GLN A 87 -13.08 -10.02 5.14
N HIS A 88 -13.58 -9.32 6.14
CA HIS A 88 -12.78 -8.56 7.10
C HIS A 88 -11.78 -9.48 7.83
N ASN A 89 -10.71 -9.85 7.16
CA ASN A 89 -9.64 -10.68 7.71
C ASN A 89 -8.31 -9.91 7.69
N VAL A 90 -7.60 -10.01 8.79
CA VAL A 90 -6.30 -9.36 8.98
C VAL A 90 -5.30 -10.34 9.56
N ILE A 91 -4.07 -10.28 9.05
CA ILE A 91 -2.94 -11.03 9.59
C ILE A 91 -1.99 -10.03 10.25
N ILE A 92 -1.69 -10.23 11.52
CA ILE A 92 -0.80 -9.36 12.30
C ILE A 92 0.47 -10.14 12.66
N PHE A 93 1.61 -9.70 12.16
CA PHE A 93 2.91 -10.26 12.49
C PHE A 93 3.47 -9.58 13.73
N GLY A 94 3.65 -10.36 14.78
CA GLY A 94 4.06 -9.93 16.12
C GLY A 94 3.05 -10.38 17.17
N ILE A 95 3.54 -10.79 18.35
CA ILE A 95 2.71 -11.24 19.49
C ILE A 95 3.02 -10.45 20.75
N GLU A 96 3.39 -9.19 20.60
CA GLU A 96 3.65 -8.27 21.71
C GLU A 96 2.35 -7.64 22.24
N GLY A 97 2.44 -6.86 23.31
CA GLY A 97 1.26 -6.26 23.95
C GLY A 97 0.42 -5.39 23.02
N GLU A 98 1.09 -4.65 22.12
CA GLU A 98 0.41 -3.76 21.15
C GLU A 98 -0.34 -4.55 20.08
N SER A 99 0.25 -5.60 19.53
CA SER A 99 -0.40 -6.47 18.54
C SER A 99 -1.57 -7.24 19.13
N LEU A 100 -1.46 -7.70 20.38
CA LEU A 100 -2.57 -8.32 21.11
C LEU A 100 -3.71 -7.33 21.37
N ALA A 101 -3.39 -6.08 21.71
CA ALA A 101 -4.40 -5.05 21.92
C ALA A 101 -5.13 -4.71 20.61
N LEU A 102 -4.37 -4.55 19.51
CA LEU A 102 -4.93 -4.32 18.18
C LEU A 102 -5.83 -5.48 17.74
N ALA A 103 -5.39 -6.73 17.94
CA ALA A 103 -6.16 -7.91 17.59
C ALA A 103 -7.52 -7.93 18.30
N ARG A 104 -7.55 -7.67 19.62
CA ARG A 104 -8.80 -7.62 20.40
C ARG A 104 -9.74 -6.51 19.92
N GLN A 105 -9.20 -5.35 19.57
CA GLN A 105 -9.99 -4.24 19.07
C GLN A 105 -10.61 -4.58 17.71
N LEU A 106 -9.86 -5.20 16.81
CA LEU A 106 -10.37 -5.63 15.50
C LEU A 106 -11.39 -6.76 15.62
N GLU A 107 -11.19 -7.73 16.54
CA GLU A 107 -12.18 -8.78 16.80
C GLU A 107 -13.49 -8.20 17.37
N ALA A 108 -13.43 -7.16 18.20
CA ALA A 108 -14.62 -6.46 18.68
C ALA A 108 -15.43 -5.83 17.54
N HIS A 109 -14.76 -5.45 16.44
CA HIS A 109 -15.39 -4.97 15.20
C HIS A 109 -15.66 -6.08 14.17
N GLN A 110 -15.72 -7.33 14.62
CA GLN A 110 -16.04 -8.52 13.81
C GLN A 110 -15.01 -8.86 12.72
N TRP A 111 -13.79 -8.37 12.85
CA TRP A 111 -12.69 -8.81 11.99
C TRP A 111 -12.19 -10.18 12.40
N LYS A 112 -11.88 -11.03 11.43
CA LYS A 112 -11.15 -12.28 11.67
C LYS A 112 -9.66 -11.96 11.76
N VAL A 113 -9.08 -12.16 12.93
CA VAL A 113 -7.68 -11.82 13.20
C VAL A 113 -6.84 -13.08 13.33
N THR A 114 -5.71 -13.13 12.62
CA THR A 114 -4.67 -14.14 12.82
C THR A 114 -3.40 -13.45 13.29
N LEU A 115 -2.93 -13.79 14.49
CA LEU A 115 -1.65 -13.34 15.02
C LEU A 115 -0.55 -14.32 14.62
N VAL A 116 0.57 -13.79 14.14
CA VAL A 116 1.71 -14.60 13.71
C VAL A 116 2.94 -14.28 14.56
N GLY A 117 3.41 -15.29 15.30
CA GLY A 117 4.64 -15.19 16.10
C GLY A 117 5.83 -15.87 15.44
N ARG A 118 7.04 -15.38 15.71
CA ARG A 118 8.28 -16.02 15.25
C ARG A 118 8.68 -17.22 16.12
N HIS A 119 8.44 -17.10 17.41
CA HIS A 119 8.84 -18.11 18.39
C HIS A 119 7.70 -18.32 19.37
N MET A 120 7.59 -19.56 19.89
CA MET A 120 6.74 -19.88 21.02
C MET A 120 7.34 -19.27 22.30
N GLY A 121 7.34 -17.93 22.41
CA GLY A 121 7.75 -17.23 23.61
C GLY A 121 6.75 -17.50 24.73
N ASN A 122 7.16 -17.31 25.97
CA ASN A 122 6.28 -17.39 27.15
C ASN A 122 5.14 -16.36 26.98
N LEU A 123 4.05 -16.76 26.36
CA LEU A 123 2.77 -16.12 26.54
C LEU A 123 2.49 -16.24 28.04
N GLY A 124 2.70 -15.15 28.78
CA GLY A 124 2.66 -15.12 30.24
C GLY A 124 1.46 -15.89 30.74
N GLY A 125 1.75 -17.01 31.40
CA GLY A 125 0.78 -17.99 31.83
C GLY A 125 -0.18 -17.40 32.85
N ASN A 126 -1.30 -16.84 32.42
CA ASN A 126 -2.56 -16.64 33.16
C ASN A 126 -3.68 -16.02 32.29
N ALA A 127 -3.62 -16.06 30.99
CA ALA A 127 -4.71 -15.61 30.13
C ALA A 127 -5.49 -16.81 29.57
N VAL A 128 -6.34 -17.41 30.40
CA VAL A 128 -7.53 -18.12 29.93
C VAL A 128 -8.58 -17.04 29.62
N VAL A 129 -8.38 -16.33 28.51
CA VAL A 129 -9.35 -15.43 27.91
C VAL A 129 -9.26 -15.74 26.41
N GLU A 130 -10.38 -15.85 25.76
CA GLU A 130 -10.51 -16.07 24.31
C GLU A 130 -9.36 -15.37 23.56
N THR A 131 -8.35 -16.16 23.22
CA THR A 131 -7.14 -15.63 22.58
C THR A 131 -7.39 -15.59 21.08
N PRO A 132 -7.01 -14.51 20.38
CA PRO A 132 -7.05 -14.50 18.93
C PRO A 132 -6.28 -15.70 18.38
N HIS A 133 -6.64 -16.15 17.19
CA HIS A 133 -5.97 -17.27 16.56
C HIS A 133 -4.47 -16.97 16.39
N ILE A 134 -3.59 -17.79 16.99
CA ILE A 134 -2.14 -17.58 16.97
C ILE A 134 -1.49 -18.69 16.16
N GLU A 135 -0.73 -18.29 15.17
CA GLU A 135 0.12 -19.18 14.38
C GLU A 135 1.60 -18.85 14.57
N PHE A 136 2.48 -19.82 14.30
CA PHE A 136 3.91 -19.65 14.44
C PHE A 136 4.61 -19.85 13.10
N MET A 137 5.38 -18.83 12.71
CA MET A 137 6.19 -18.82 11.50
C MET A 137 7.67 -18.60 11.86
N PRO A 138 8.44 -19.67 12.08
CA PRO A 138 9.85 -19.55 12.48
C PRO A 138 10.76 -18.99 11.38
N GLU A 139 10.40 -19.21 10.13
CA GLU A 139 11.16 -18.74 8.95
C GLU A 139 10.30 -17.87 8.04
N ILE A 140 10.83 -16.73 7.61
CA ILE A 140 10.18 -15.83 6.65
C ILE A 140 10.45 -16.37 5.25
N THR A 141 9.47 -17.05 4.68
CA THR A 141 9.55 -17.63 3.34
C THR A 141 8.19 -17.50 2.65
N GLU A 142 8.20 -17.45 1.31
CA GLU A 142 6.99 -17.45 0.48
C GLU A 142 6.05 -18.63 0.84
N VAL A 143 6.62 -19.83 1.02
CA VAL A 143 5.84 -21.02 1.39
C VAL A 143 5.18 -20.89 2.76
N ALA A 144 5.85 -20.27 3.72
CA ALA A 144 5.28 -20.03 5.05
C ALA A 144 4.15 -19.00 5.00
N LEU A 145 4.30 -17.94 4.24
CA LEU A 145 3.27 -16.91 4.03
C LEU A 145 2.05 -17.48 3.27
N SER A 146 2.26 -18.30 2.26
CA SER A 146 1.16 -18.97 1.54
C SER A 146 0.36 -19.92 2.43
N ARG A 147 0.97 -20.54 3.44
CA ARG A 147 0.25 -21.39 4.42
C ARG A 147 -0.65 -20.59 5.36
N LEU A 148 -0.38 -19.31 5.52
CA LEU A 148 -1.19 -18.37 6.30
C LEU A 148 -2.33 -17.76 5.48
N ASP A 149 -2.49 -18.20 4.21
CA ASP A 149 -3.47 -17.67 3.27
C ASP A 149 -3.38 -16.13 3.14
N VAL A 150 -2.13 -15.59 3.09
CA VAL A 150 -1.88 -14.15 3.04
C VAL A 150 -2.55 -13.51 1.82
N GLU A 151 -2.71 -14.23 0.73
CA GLU A 151 -3.42 -13.81 -0.48
C GLU A 151 -4.93 -13.56 -0.29
N GLU A 152 -5.50 -14.11 0.78
CA GLU A 152 -6.91 -13.92 1.15
C GLU A 152 -7.09 -12.82 2.23
N ALA A 153 -5.98 -12.28 2.75
CA ALA A 153 -6.04 -11.21 3.74
C ALA A 153 -6.41 -9.88 3.10
N GLU A 154 -7.35 -9.15 3.70
CA GLU A 154 -7.68 -7.77 3.34
C GLU A 154 -6.57 -6.81 3.74
N SER A 155 -5.97 -7.09 4.90
CA SER A 155 -4.89 -6.28 5.43
C SER A 155 -3.83 -7.14 6.12
N VAL A 156 -2.58 -6.71 5.99
CA VAL A 156 -1.46 -7.30 6.72
C VAL A 156 -0.79 -6.22 7.56
N VAL A 157 -0.62 -6.50 8.85
CA VAL A 157 0.03 -5.58 9.80
C VAL A 157 1.36 -6.16 10.26
N LEU A 158 2.45 -5.45 10.02
CA LEU A 158 3.81 -5.88 10.34
C LEU A 158 4.31 -5.12 11.56
N MET A 159 4.52 -5.83 12.66
CA MET A 159 4.93 -5.27 13.96
C MET A 159 6.18 -5.94 14.53
N LEU A 160 7.00 -6.55 13.68
CA LEU A 160 8.29 -7.17 14.01
C LEU A 160 9.44 -6.14 13.96
N SER A 161 10.69 -6.60 13.88
CA SER A 161 11.84 -5.74 13.54
C SER A 161 11.74 -5.21 12.12
N ASP A 162 12.38 -4.07 11.81
CA ASP A 162 12.34 -3.49 10.47
C ASP A 162 12.92 -4.43 9.40
N GLU A 163 13.99 -5.18 9.73
CA GLU A 163 14.55 -6.17 8.81
C GLU A 163 13.54 -7.29 8.48
N GLU A 164 12.85 -7.82 9.49
CA GLU A 164 11.83 -8.86 9.30
C GLU A 164 10.60 -8.31 8.58
N ASN A 165 10.17 -7.11 8.95
CA ASN A 165 9.06 -6.43 8.30
C ASN A 165 9.35 -6.19 6.82
N LEU A 166 10.57 -5.75 6.48
CA LEU A 166 10.98 -5.50 5.10
C LEU A 166 10.98 -6.79 4.28
N ALA A 167 11.56 -7.87 4.81
CA ALA A 167 11.57 -9.17 4.14
C ALA A 167 10.15 -9.72 3.87
N ILE A 168 9.22 -9.55 4.82
CA ILE A 168 7.81 -9.95 4.63
C ILE A 168 7.14 -9.03 3.60
N CYS A 169 7.36 -7.72 3.69
CA CYS A 169 6.77 -6.73 2.81
C CYS A 169 7.19 -6.96 1.34
N GLU A 170 8.47 -7.25 1.08
CA GLU A 170 8.99 -7.58 -0.24
C GLU A 170 8.29 -8.82 -0.83
N ILE A 171 8.18 -9.90 -0.04
CA ILE A 171 7.52 -11.12 -0.51
C ILE A 171 6.04 -10.87 -0.79
N ILE A 172 5.34 -10.12 0.08
CA ILE A 172 3.92 -9.77 -0.11
C ILE A 172 3.75 -8.95 -1.39
N TYR A 173 4.59 -7.93 -1.58
CA TYR A 173 4.56 -7.07 -2.74
C TYR A 173 4.78 -7.83 -4.05
N GLU A 174 5.76 -8.75 -4.08
CA GLU A 174 6.17 -9.46 -5.28
C GLU A 174 5.26 -10.65 -5.63
N GLN A 175 4.73 -11.36 -4.61
CA GLN A 175 4.09 -12.65 -4.80
C GLN A 175 2.59 -12.66 -4.52
N PHE A 176 2.12 -11.91 -3.53
CA PHE A 176 0.73 -12.01 -3.06
C PHE A 176 -0.16 -10.82 -3.45
N GLY A 177 0.41 -9.61 -3.59
CA GLY A 177 -0.33 -8.42 -4.03
C GLY A 177 -1.45 -7.99 -3.08
N VAL A 178 -1.23 -8.10 -1.77
CA VAL A 178 -2.18 -7.60 -0.77
C VAL A 178 -2.27 -6.08 -0.86
N GLU A 179 -3.49 -5.55 -0.89
CA GLU A 179 -3.71 -4.11 -1.10
C GLU A 179 -3.27 -3.25 0.08
N ASN A 180 -3.51 -3.73 1.31
CA ASN A 180 -3.25 -2.96 2.51
C ASN A 180 -2.16 -3.62 3.36
N VAL A 181 -0.92 -3.18 3.21
CA VAL A 181 0.20 -3.57 4.06
C VAL A 181 0.54 -2.40 4.98
N ILE A 182 0.40 -2.61 6.29
CA ILE A 182 0.63 -1.60 7.33
C ILE A 182 1.88 -2.00 8.10
N VAL A 183 2.85 -1.11 8.22
CA VAL A 183 4.13 -1.38 8.87
C VAL A 183 4.33 -0.46 10.07
N ARG A 184 4.59 -1.05 11.25
CA ARG A 184 5.13 -0.31 12.39
C ARG A 184 6.62 -0.08 12.16
N LEU A 185 7.00 1.16 11.92
CA LEU A 185 8.39 1.55 11.72
C LEU A 185 9.09 1.73 13.07
N ASN A 186 10.21 1.04 13.25
CA ASN A 186 11.04 1.18 14.45
C ASN A 186 12.13 2.26 14.26
N GLU A 187 12.76 2.31 13.09
CA GLU A 187 13.86 3.22 12.79
C GLU A 187 13.55 4.07 11.55
N ARG A 188 13.53 5.39 11.73
CA ARG A 188 13.09 6.35 10.70
C ARG A 188 13.86 6.28 9.37
N HIS A 189 15.11 5.81 9.40
CA HIS A 189 15.90 5.72 8.18
C HIS A 189 15.38 4.65 7.20
N ASN A 190 14.60 3.67 7.66
CA ASN A 190 14.01 2.61 6.85
C ASN A 190 12.68 3.04 6.18
N PHE A 191 12.19 4.26 6.46
CA PHE A 191 10.89 4.74 5.94
C PHE A 191 10.78 4.63 4.41
N GLU A 192 11.83 5.07 3.70
CA GLU A 192 11.80 5.15 2.24
C GLU A 192 11.68 3.76 1.58
N GLU A 193 12.32 2.73 2.16
CA GLU A 193 12.27 1.36 1.66
C GLU A 193 10.84 0.79 1.71
N PHE A 194 10.15 0.96 2.84
CA PHE A 194 8.75 0.54 2.97
C PHE A 194 7.81 1.35 2.08
N HIS A 195 8.06 2.65 1.95
CA HIS A 195 7.23 3.52 1.13
C HIS A 195 7.32 3.16 -0.36
N GLN A 196 8.50 2.78 -0.85
CA GLN A 196 8.69 2.30 -2.23
C GLN A 196 7.94 1.00 -2.52
N LEU A 197 7.75 0.15 -1.51
CA LEU A 197 6.93 -1.05 -1.59
C LEU A 197 5.41 -0.78 -1.43
N GLY A 198 5.00 0.49 -1.35
CA GLY A 198 3.59 0.87 -1.23
C GLY A 198 2.96 0.61 0.14
N ALA A 199 3.76 0.29 1.16
CA ALA A 199 3.26 0.05 2.51
C ALA A 199 2.81 1.35 3.20
N LEU A 200 1.75 1.26 4.00
CA LEU A 200 1.35 2.32 4.91
C LEU A 200 2.23 2.30 6.15
N VAL A 201 3.14 3.25 6.24
CA VAL A 201 4.14 3.29 7.30
C VAL A 201 3.64 4.10 8.50
N VAL A 202 3.62 3.46 9.66
CA VAL A 202 3.26 4.08 10.95
C VAL A 202 4.51 4.16 11.82
N GLU A 203 5.00 5.38 12.09
CA GLU A 203 6.06 5.65 13.05
C GLU A 203 5.43 6.02 14.40
N PRO A 204 5.50 5.14 15.44
CA PRO A 204 4.77 5.34 16.69
C PRO A 204 5.10 6.65 17.39
N ALA A 205 6.38 7.04 17.40
CA ALA A 205 6.81 8.28 18.05
C ALA A 205 6.20 9.53 17.39
N THR A 206 6.23 9.59 16.07
CA THR A 206 5.63 10.69 15.30
C THR A 206 4.11 10.71 15.42
N ALA A 207 3.47 9.54 15.37
CA ALA A 207 2.03 9.41 15.57
C ALA A 207 1.62 9.90 16.96
N MET A 208 2.34 9.51 18.01
CA MET A 208 2.08 9.97 19.38
C MET A 208 2.24 11.49 19.52
N VAL A 209 3.32 12.06 18.97
CA VAL A 209 3.53 13.52 19.01
C VAL A 209 2.40 14.25 18.29
N SER A 210 1.99 13.76 17.13
CA SER A 210 0.89 14.35 16.36
C SER A 210 -0.44 14.29 17.11
N LEU A 211 -0.73 13.16 17.77
CA LEU A 211 -1.91 13.02 18.61
C LEU A 211 -1.90 13.96 19.81
N LEU A 212 -0.77 14.05 20.52
CA LEU A 212 -0.63 14.96 21.65
C LEU A 212 -0.79 16.42 21.23
N ASP A 213 -0.20 16.81 20.09
CA ASP A 213 -0.39 18.16 19.51
C ASP A 213 -1.87 18.45 19.22
N GLN A 214 -2.57 17.44 18.64
CA GLN A 214 -4.00 17.53 18.37
C GLN A 214 -4.82 17.70 19.66
N PHE A 215 -4.52 16.93 20.71
CA PHE A 215 -5.19 17.06 22.01
C PHE A 215 -4.95 18.43 22.65
N VAL A 216 -3.76 18.99 22.52
CA VAL A 216 -3.46 20.33 23.05
C VAL A 216 -4.24 21.41 22.29
N ARG A 217 -4.33 21.32 20.97
CA ARG A 217 -4.98 22.35 20.14
C ARG A 217 -6.48 22.18 20.05
N SER A 218 -6.99 20.97 20.02
CA SER A 218 -8.40 20.69 19.79
C SER A 218 -8.82 19.40 20.52
N PRO A 219 -8.93 19.42 21.87
CA PRO A 219 -9.20 18.23 22.68
C PRO A 219 -10.46 17.48 22.24
N PHE A 220 -11.53 18.21 21.95
CA PHE A 220 -12.81 17.63 21.53
C PHE A 220 -12.69 16.90 20.17
N ALA A 221 -12.06 17.54 19.17
CA ALA A 221 -11.88 16.90 17.88
C ALA A 221 -10.95 15.68 17.96
N ALA A 222 -9.94 15.71 18.83
CA ALA A 222 -9.04 14.59 19.05
C ALA A 222 -9.76 13.39 19.71
N SER A 223 -10.60 13.63 20.73
CA SER A 223 -11.38 12.56 21.36
C SER A 223 -12.37 11.91 20.40
N LEU A 224 -13.02 12.70 19.56
CA LEU A 224 -13.92 12.24 18.51
C LEU A 224 -13.21 11.31 17.52
N LEU A 225 -12.05 11.76 16.97
CA LEU A 225 -11.29 11.00 15.98
C LEU A 225 -10.70 9.69 16.53
N LEU A 226 -10.48 9.61 17.84
CA LEU A 226 -9.93 8.41 18.49
C LEU A 226 -11.00 7.48 19.06
N GLY A 227 -12.29 7.80 18.86
CA GLY A 227 -13.37 7.00 19.42
C GLY A 227 -13.27 6.89 20.96
N MET A 228 -12.80 7.95 21.63
CA MET A 228 -12.66 7.96 23.09
C MET A 228 -13.97 8.21 23.81
N ASP A 229 -14.98 8.65 23.09
CA ASP A 229 -16.33 8.73 23.62
C ASP A 229 -17.01 7.35 23.46
N PRO A 230 -17.42 6.71 24.55
CA PRO A 230 -18.04 5.39 24.48
C PRO A 230 -19.38 5.39 23.74
N ASP A 231 -19.97 6.55 23.57
CA ASP A 231 -21.27 6.75 22.89
C ASP A 231 -21.11 7.07 21.39
N GLU A 232 -19.88 7.23 20.89
CA GLU A 232 -19.62 7.57 19.50
C GLU A 232 -18.68 6.55 18.84
N GLU A 233 -19.01 6.14 17.63
CA GLU A 233 -18.25 5.20 16.81
C GLU A 233 -17.93 5.80 15.46
N PHE A 234 -16.79 5.40 14.89
CA PHE A 234 -16.36 5.78 13.55
C PHE A 234 -16.63 4.62 12.59
N MET A 235 -17.27 4.89 11.47
CA MET A 235 -17.58 3.88 10.45
C MET A 235 -17.31 4.41 9.04
N GLU A 236 -16.76 3.59 8.18
CA GLU A 236 -16.64 3.84 6.75
C GLU A 236 -17.59 2.89 5.99
N LEU A 237 -18.45 3.46 5.17
CA LEU A 237 -19.45 2.71 4.42
C LEU A 237 -19.34 3.00 2.92
N GLU A 238 -19.43 1.95 2.11
CA GLU A 238 -19.60 2.09 0.68
C GLU A 238 -21.06 2.31 0.32
N MET A 239 -21.33 3.35 -0.49
CA MET A 239 -22.68 3.68 -0.94
C MET A 239 -23.08 2.79 -2.13
N ASN A 240 -23.85 1.74 -1.84
CA ASN A 240 -24.32 0.75 -2.82
C ASN A 240 -25.80 0.90 -3.19
N ASN A 241 -26.52 1.84 -2.56
CA ASN A 241 -27.95 2.06 -2.80
C ASN A 241 -28.20 2.96 -4.03
N PRO A 242 -28.77 2.43 -5.14
CA PRO A 242 -29.07 3.21 -6.34
C PRO A 242 -30.04 4.37 -6.08
N ASP A 243 -30.97 4.23 -5.13
CA ASP A 243 -31.99 5.23 -4.83
C ASP A 243 -31.40 6.50 -4.19
N LEU A 244 -30.25 6.39 -3.56
CA LEU A 244 -29.52 7.51 -2.97
C LEU A 244 -28.53 8.15 -3.97
N SER A 245 -28.30 7.53 -5.11
CA SER A 245 -27.35 8.03 -6.11
C SER A 245 -27.85 9.32 -6.76
N GLY A 246 -27.03 10.37 -6.71
CA GLY A 246 -27.36 11.70 -7.23
C GLY A 246 -28.15 12.59 -6.26
N ILE A 247 -28.53 12.08 -5.09
CA ILE A 247 -29.20 12.87 -4.04
C ILE A 247 -28.15 13.70 -3.28
N ALA A 248 -28.47 14.94 -2.96
CA ALA A 248 -27.59 15.79 -2.17
C ALA A 248 -27.65 15.39 -0.68
N ILE A 249 -26.52 15.44 0.01
CA ILE A 249 -26.41 15.06 1.44
C ILE A 249 -27.50 15.70 2.29
N ARG A 250 -27.80 17.00 2.09
CA ARG A 250 -28.86 17.71 2.81
C ARG A 250 -30.28 17.17 2.58
N GLU A 251 -30.49 16.41 1.51
CA GLU A 251 -31.77 15.81 1.15
C GLU A 251 -31.89 14.40 1.73
N ILE A 252 -30.76 13.81 2.13
CA ILE A 252 -30.70 12.53 2.84
C ILE A 252 -30.91 12.81 4.32
N HIS A 253 -31.99 12.31 4.87
CA HIS A 253 -32.28 12.50 6.28
C HIS A 253 -31.44 11.55 7.13
N PHE A 254 -30.22 11.97 7.46
CA PHE A 254 -29.39 11.26 8.45
C PHE A 254 -29.94 11.44 9.87
N PRO A 255 -29.70 10.49 10.78
CA PRO A 255 -29.90 10.71 12.22
C PRO A 255 -29.15 11.96 12.69
N HIS A 256 -29.69 12.65 13.69
CA HIS A 256 -29.18 13.95 14.14
C HIS A 256 -27.76 13.93 14.73
N ASP A 257 -27.35 12.77 15.19
CA ASP A 257 -26.07 12.47 15.80
C ASP A 257 -25.04 11.87 14.82
N VAL A 258 -25.40 11.73 13.54
CA VAL A 258 -24.49 11.25 12.50
C VAL A 258 -23.87 12.42 11.75
N LEU A 259 -22.53 12.46 11.74
CA LEU A 259 -21.74 13.44 11.00
C LEU A 259 -20.94 12.75 9.89
N ILE A 260 -21.00 13.32 8.67
CA ILE A 260 -20.15 12.91 7.56
C ILE A 260 -18.81 13.65 7.66
N LEU A 261 -17.72 12.92 7.82
CA LEU A 261 -16.37 13.48 7.92
C LEU A 261 -15.72 13.69 6.55
N SER A 262 -15.83 12.69 5.69
CA SER A 262 -15.26 12.78 4.33
C SER A 262 -15.96 11.81 3.38
N ILE A 263 -15.79 12.06 2.07
CA ILE A 263 -16.20 11.15 1.00
C ILE A 263 -14.98 10.88 0.14
N SER A 264 -14.72 9.60 -0.14
CA SER A 264 -13.72 9.18 -1.13
C SER A 264 -14.43 8.66 -2.36
N ARG A 265 -14.05 9.13 -3.54
CA ARG A 265 -14.58 8.71 -4.83
C ARG A 265 -13.45 8.36 -5.78
N GLN A 266 -13.34 7.09 -6.16
CA GLN A 266 -12.26 6.59 -7.03
C GLN A 266 -10.85 6.97 -6.54
N GLY A 267 -10.66 6.99 -5.21
CA GLY A 267 -9.41 7.37 -4.57
C GLY A 267 -9.23 8.88 -4.30
N ASP A 268 -10.08 9.73 -4.87
CA ASP A 268 -10.03 11.18 -4.62
C ASP A 268 -10.87 11.57 -3.41
N ARG A 269 -10.27 12.31 -2.47
CA ARG A 269 -10.98 12.82 -1.29
C ARG A 269 -11.82 14.05 -1.66
N ILE A 270 -13.10 14.00 -1.35
CA ILE A 270 -14.06 15.10 -1.51
C ILE A 270 -14.36 15.69 -0.14
N ILE A 271 -14.15 16.99 0.00
CA ILE A 271 -14.65 17.74 1.18
C ILE A 271 -16.15 17.89 0.98
N SER A 272 -16.92 17.16 1.80
CA SER A 272 -18.38 17.14 1.68
C SER A 272 -19.01 18.38 2.27
N ASP A 273 -20.04 18.87 1.62
CA ASP A 273 -20.99 19.84 2.13
C ASP A 273 -22.42 19.38 1.87
N GLY A 274 -23.42 20.09 2.38
CA GLY A 274 -24.82 19.72 2.19
C GLY A 274 -25.29 19.65 0.72
N SER A 275 -24.54 20.23 -0.22
CA SER A 275 -24.85 20.21 -1.67
C SER A 275 -24.16 19.06 -2.40
N THR A 276 -23.20 18.42 -1.77
CA THR A 276 -22.47 17.26 -2.32
C THR A 276 -23.45 16.12 -2.61
N ARG A 277 -23.39 15.58 -3.84
CA ARG A 277 -24.25 14.48 -4.25
C ARG A 277 -23.51 13.17 -4.15
N LEU A 278 -24.08 12.20 -3.44
CA LEU A 278 -23.55 10.84 -3.34
C LEU A 278 -23.66 10.11 -4.68
N ARG A 279 -22.73 9.19 -4.94
CA ARG A 279 -22.73 8.31 -6.10
C ARG A 279 -22.47 6.87 -5.67
N LEU A 280 -22.91 5.92 -6.46
CA LEU A 280 -22.59 4.51 -6.26
C LEU A 280 -21.06 4.31 -6.20
N GLY A 281 -20.59 3.54 -5.23
CA GLY A 281 -19.18 3.29 -4.98
C GLY A 281 -18.45 4.42 -4.24
N ASP A 282 -19.15 5.44 -3.73
CA ASP A 282 -18.54 6.42 -2.82
C ASP A 282 -18.30 5.76 -1.47
N HIS A 283 -17.09 5.90 -0.94
CA HIS A 283 -16.77 5.54 0.44
C HIS A 283 -17.00 6.75 1.34
N VAL A 284 -17.88 6.60 2.30
CA VAL A 284 -18.33 7.70 3.17
C VAL A 284 -17.89 7.40 4.60
N ALA A 285 -17.03 8.26 5.14
CA ALA A 285 -16.58 8.20 6.53
C ALA A 285 -17.55 8.96 7.43
N LEU A 286 -18.09 8.26 8.41
CA LEU A 286 -19.15 8.71 9.32
C LEU A 286 -18.70 8.61 10.77
N VAL A 287 -19.27 9.43 11.62
CA VAL A 287 -19.19 9.32 13.09
C VAL A 287 -20.58 9.51 13.67
N GLY A 288 -20.92 8.74 14.68
CA GLY A 288 -22.21 8.80 15.34
C GLY A 288 -22.38 7.70 16.37
N THR A 289 -23.56 7.59 17.00
CA THR A 289 -23.84 6.46 17.90
C THR A 289 -23.96 5.14 17.13
N PRO A 290 -23.59 4.00 17.73
CA PRO A 290 -23.69 2.68 17.08
C PRO A 290 -25.07 2.40 16.47
N ASP A 291 -26.13 2.76 17.18
CA ASP A 291 -27.50 2.54 16.71
C ASP A 291 -27.82 3.38 15.45
N SER A 292 -27.38 4.64 15.44
CA SER A 292 -27.59 5.56 14.31
C SER A 292 -26.73 5.18 13.10
N LEU A 293 -25.51 4.71 13.32
CA LEU A 293 -24.63 4.21 12.26
C LEU A 293 -25.19 2.94 11.62
N ALA A 294 -25.72 2.01 12.42
CA ALA A 294 -26.40 0.80 11.91
C ALA A 294 -27.62 1.14 11.02
N GLU A 295 -28.39 2.20 11.38
CA GLU A 295 -29.48 2.67 10.52
C GLU A 295 -28.95 3.18 9.16
N VAL A 296 -27.84 3.92 9.17
CA VAL A 296 -27.22 4.42 7.92
C VAL A 296 -26.67 3.27 7.08
N GLU A 297 -26.02 2.29 7.69
CA GLU A 297 -25.48 1.10 7.02
C GLU A 297 -26.58 0.37 6.22
N VAL A 298 -27.72 0.08 6.86
CA VAL A 298 -28.88 -0.55 6.20
C VAL A 298 -29.37 0.29 5.00
N ARG A 299 -29.35 1.61 5.10
CA ARG A 299 -29.79 2.51 4.03
C ARG A 299 -28.79 2.57 2.86
N PHE A 300 -27.50 2.39 3.12
CA PHE A 300 -26.46 2.43 2.09
C PHE A 300 -26.30 1.09 1.38
N ALA A 301 -26.64 -0.01 2.02
CA ALA A 301 -26.56 -1.37 1.48
C ALA A 301 -27.79 -1.80 0.63
N ALA A 302 -28.87 -1.06 0.67
CA ALA A 302 -30.21 -1.46 0.12
C ALA A 302 -30.29 -1.53 -1.40
#